data_74b8fcdf0932b9cc85ab73d4cdd73eb1
#
_entry.id   74b8fcdf0932b9cc85ab73d4cdd73eb1
#
_cell.length_a   1.000
_cell.length_b   1.000
_cell.length_c   1.000
_cell.angle_alpha   90.00
_cell.angle_beta   90.00
_cell.angle_gamma   90.00
#
_symmetry.space_group_name_H-M   'P 1'
#
loop_
_entity.id
_entity.type
_entity.pdbx_description
1 polymer ?
#
loop_
_entity_poly.entity_id
_entity_poly.type
_entity_poly.pdbx_seq_one_letter_code
_entity_poly.pdbx_strand_id
1 'polypeptide(L)'
;MTALPPKAKPRLARGVRLQEDKARGGHVLLAPERVLQANGTAAEVLKLCDGERSFAEVVDDLARRFAVDRDRIACEAEALLRDLAAKRMVEL
;
A
#
# COMPACT_ATOMS: atom_id res chain seq x y z
N MET A 1 -20.47 -4.84 1.30
CA MET A 1 -19.03 -4.57 1.36
C MET A 1 -18.62 -3.70 0.19
N THR A 2 -17.95 -2.61 0.47
CA THR A 2 -17.54 -1.68 -0.57
C THR A 2 -16.08 -1.90 -0.93
N ALA A 3 -15.83 -2.17 -2.19
CA ALA A 3 -14.47 -2.24 -2.71
C ALA A 3 -13.94 -0.81 -2.91
N LEU A 4 -12.64 -0.65 -2.90
CA LEU A 4 -12.04 0.62 -3.27
C LEU A 4 -12.37 0.94 -4.72
N PRO A 5 -12.76 2.19 -5.02
CA PRO A 5 -12.99 2.57 -6.41
C PRO A 5 -11.71 2.38 -7.22
N PRO A 6 -11.79 1.83 -8.45
CA PRO A 6 -10.60 1.67 -9.28
C PRO A 6 -9.86 2.98 -9.56
N LYS A 7 -10.58 4.09 -9.51
CA LYS A 7 -10.01 5.42 -9.78
C LYS A 7 -9.42 6.07 -8.54
N ALA A 8 -9.58 5.48 -7.37
CA ALA A 8 -8.98 6.03 -6.15
C ALA A 8 -7.46 6.10 -6.31
N LYS A 9 -6.86 7.16 -5.82
CA LYS A 9 -5.42 7.38 -5.94
C LYS A 9 -4.81 7.36 -4.53
N PRO A 10 -4.49 6.17 -4.02
CA PRO A 10 -3.98 6.06 -2.67
C PRO A 10 -2.60 6.72 -2.55
N ARG A 11 -2.39 7.35 -1.41
CA ARG A 11 -1.10 7.96 -1.09
C ARG A 11 -0.84 7.86 0.40
N LEU A 12 0.41 7.97 0.77
CA LEU A 12 0.77 8.01 2.17
C LEU A 12 0.28 9.33 2.78
N ALA A 13 -0.24 9.27 3.99
CA ALA A 13 -0.73 10.44 4.69
C ALA A 13 0.45 11.38 4.97
N ARG A 14 0.12 12.64 5.23
CA ARG A 14 1.13 13.64 5.52
C ARG A 14 1.97 13.23 6.74
N GLY A 15 3.28 13.30 6.59
CA GLY A 15 4.20 12.89 7.66
C GLY A 15 4.46 11.40 7.73
N VAL A 16 3.86 10.62 6.85
CA VAL A 16 4.08 9.17 6.79
C VAL A 16 4.99 8.86 5.62
N ARG A 17 5.95 7.96 5.82
CA ARG A 17 6.82 7.53 4.73
C ARG A 17 7.24 6.09 4.89
N LEU A 18 7.54 5.47 3.77
CA LEU A 18 8.05 4.11 3.71
C LEU A 18 9.56 4.16 3.66
N GLN A 19 10.21 3.39 4.51
CA GLN A 19 11.67 3.35 4.59
C GLN A 19 12.16 1.92 4.66
N GLU A 20 13.28 1.66 4.00
CA GLU A 20 13.92 0.35 4.08
C GLU A 20 14.58 0.17 5.44
N ASP A 21 14.36 -0.98 6.06
CA ASP A 21 14.98 -1.33 7.34
C ASP A 21 16.20 -2.19 7.06
N LYS A 22 17.37 -1.57 7.03
CA LYS A 22 18.60 -2.26 6.69
C LYS A 22 19.10 -3.19 7.80
N ALA A 23 18.68 -2.92 9.03
CA ALA A 23 19.12 -3.73 10.17
C ALA A 23 18.41 -5.07 10.23
N ARG A 24 17.09 -5.08 9.93
CA ARG A 24 16.26 -6.28 10.02
C ARG A 24 15.91 -6.85 8.66
N GLY A 25 16.13 -6.08 7.60
CA GLY A 25 15.60 -6.39 6.28
C GLY A 25 14.15 -5.98 6.19
N GLY A 26 13.63 -5.86 4.94
CA GLY A 26 12.26 -5.43 4.72
C GLY A 26 12.09 -3.92 4.83
N HIS A 27 10.87 -3.50 5.12
CA HIS A 27 10.52 -2.08 5.14
C HIS A 27 9.73 -1.74 6.39
N VAL A 28 9.74 -0.46 6.76
CA VAL A 28 8.90 0.07 7.83
C VAL A 28 8.13 1.28 7.31
N LEU A 29 6.92 1.43 7.81
CA LEU A 29 6.10 2.60 7.53
C LEU A 29 6.20 3.51 8.75
N LEU A 30 6.78 4.68 8.55
CA LEU A 30 7.06 5.63 9.63
C LEU A 30 6.01 6.73 9.66
N ALA A 31 5.41 6.93 10.82
CA ALA A 31 4.49 8.01 11.07
C ALA A 31 4.93 8.72 12.36
N PRO A 32 4.43 9.94 12.63
CA PRO A 32 4.89 10.69 13.81
C PRO A 32 4.77 9.94 15.12
N GLU A 33 3.74 9.09 15.26
CA GLU A 33 3.49 8.39 16.53
C GLU A 33 3.51 6.87 16.40
N ARG A 34 3.85 6.35 15.23
CA ARG A 34 3.82 4.91 14.99
C ARG A 34 4.92 4.47 14.04
N VAL A 35 5.35 3.24 14.24
CA VAL A 35 6.21 2.54 13.30
C VAL A 35 5.57 1.19 13.05
N LEU A 36 5.27 0.88 11.79
CA LEU A 36 4.68 -0.40 11.41
C LEU A 36 5.60 -1.11 10.43
N GLN A 37 5.72 -2.41 10.58
CA GLN A 37 6.45 -3.20 9.59
C GLN A 37 5.61 -3.32 8.33
N ALA A 38 6.26 -3.20 7.18
CA ALA A 38 5.60 -3.28 5.88
C ALA A 38 6.45 -4.16 4.98
N ASN A 39 6.27 -5.46 5.10
CA ASN A 39 7.07 -6.44 4.37
C ASN A 39 6.27 -7.11 3.26
N GLY A 40 6.98 -7.69 2.29
CA GLY A 40 6.35 -8.45 1.22
C GLY A 40 5.38 -7.61 0.40
N THR A 41 4.16 -8.11 0.23
CA THR A 41 3.14 -7.44 -0.57
C THR A 41 2.85 -6.02 -0.07
N ALA A 42 2.84 -5.83 1.25
CA ALA A 42 2.57 -4.51 1.82
C ALA A 42 3.58 -3.47 1.34
N ALA A 43 4.87 -3.81 1.37
CA ALA A 43 5.91 -2.90 0.91
C ALA A 43 5.72 -2.56 -0.57
N GLU A 44 5.41 -3.56 -1.40
CA GLU A 44 5.25 -3.35 -2.83
C GLU A 44 4.04 -2.47 -3.14
N VAL A 45 2.93 -2.67 -2.43
CA VAL A 45 1.76 -1.83 -2.58
C VAL A 45 2.10 -0.38 -2.19
N LEU A 46 2.74 -0.19 -1.05
CA LEU A 46 3.03 1.15 -0.55
C LEU A 46 4.03 1.91 -1.41
N LYS A 47 4.95 1.21 -2.08
CA LYS A 47 5.88 1.86 -3.00
C LYS A 47 5.16 2.53 -4.17
N LEU A 48 3.99 2.03 -4.53
CA LEU A 48 3.22 2.55 -5.64
C LEU A 48 2.16 3.57 -5.22
N CYS A 49 2.01 3.80 -3.92
CA CYS A 49 1.00 4.73 -3.40
C CYS A 49 1.55 6.16 -3.39
N ASP A 50 1.62 6.76 -4.56
CA ASP A 50 2.20 8.09 -4.75
C ASP A 50 1.15 9.19 -4.96
N GLY A 51 -0.13 8.86 -4.87
CA GLY A 51 -1.20 9.82 -5.09
C GLY A 51 -1.50 10.10 -6.55
N GLU A 52 -0.75 9.51 -7.46
CA GLU A 52 -0.93 9.69 -8.90
C GLU A 52 -1.46 8.45 -9.59
N ARG A 53 -0.99 7.27 -9.20
CA ARG A 53 -1.49 6.00 -9.72
C ARG A 53 -2.84 5.68 -9.10
N SER A 54 -3.79 5.25 -9.95
CA SER A 54 -5.06 4.77 -9.43
C SER A 54 -4.89 3.40 -8.79
N PHE A 55 -5.86 3.01 -7.98
CA PHE A 55 -5.85 1.68 -7.36
C PHE A 55 -5.77 0.60 -8.43
N ALA A 56 -6.52 0.77 -9.53
CA ALA A 56 -6.48 -0.19 -10.64
C ALA A 56 -5.08 -0.31 -11.22
N GLU A 57 -4.38 0.82 -11.38
CA GLU A 57 -3.02 0.81 -11.91
C GLU A 57 -2.04 0.12 -10.96
N VAL A 58 -2.19 0.35 -9.66
CA VAL A 58 -1.37 -0.31 -8.65
C VAL A 58 -1.56 -1.83 -8.72
N VAL A 59 -2.81 -2.27 -8.76
CA VAL A 59 -3.14 -3.70 -8.82
C VAL A 59 -2.61 -4.32 -10.10
N ASP A 60 -2.82 -3.66 -11.24
CA ASP A 60 -2.36 -4.17 -12.53
C ASP A 60 -0.84 -4.33 -12.56
N ASP A 61 -0.13 -3.34 -12.05
CA ASP A 61 1.32 -3.37 -12.01
C ASP A 61 1.83 -4.55 -11.16
N LEU A 62 1.27 -4.71 -9.98
CA LEU A 62 1.69 -5.78 -9.08
C LEU A 62 1.35 -7.16 -9.62
N ALA A 63 0.15 -7.32 -10.20
CA ALA A 63 -0.25 -8.60 -10.77
C ALA A 63 0.69 -9.01 -11.90
N ARG A 64 1.09 -8.05 -12.72
CA ARG A 64 2.00 -8.30 -13.83
C ARG A 64 3.42 -8.62 -13.36
N ARG A 65 3.91 -7.85 -12.39
CA ARG A 65 5.29 -8.00 -11.91
C ARG A 65 5.50 -9.31 -11.17
N PHE A 66 4.51 -9.77 -10.43
CA PHE A 66 4.63 -10.97 -9.61
C PHE A 66 3.92 -12.17 -10.18
N ALA A 67 3.30 -12.02 -11.35
CA ALA A 67 2.59 -13.10 -12.04
C ALA A 67 1.55 -13.77 -11.14
N VAL A 68 0.81 -12.97 -10.39
CA VAL A 68 -0.25 -13.47 -9.51
C VAL A 68 -1.61 -13.04 -10.03
N ASP A 69 -2.66 -13.73 -9.56
CA ASP A 69 -4.03 -13.43 -9.92
C ASP A 69 -4.37 -12.00 -9.50
N ARG A 70 -4.88 -11.21 -10.46
CA ARG A 70 -5.22 -9.83 -10.23
C ARG A 70 -6.27 -9.67 -9.12
N ASP A 71 -7.27 -10.54 -9.11
CA ASP A 71 -8.32 -10.44 -8.07
C ASP A 71 -7.76 -10.69 -6.69
N ARG A 72 -6.83 -11.61 -6.56
CA ARG A 72 -6.18 -11.90 -5.29
C ARG A 72 -5.36 -10.71 -4.81
N ILE A 73 -4.56 -10.13 -5.69
CA ILE A 73 -3.73 -8.99 -5.31
C ILE A 73 -4.61 -7.77 -5.00
N ALA A 74 -5.72 -7.60 -5.71
CA ALA A 74 -6.65 -6.53 -5.45
C ALA A 74 -7.26 -6.65 -4.05
N CYS A 75 -7.66 -7.85 -3.66
CA CYS A 75 -8.18 -8.13 -2.33
C CYS A 75 -7.17 -7.80 -1.23
N GLU A 76 -5.94 -8.26 -1.42
CA GLU A 76 -4.88 -8.03 -0.42
C GLU A 76 -4.52 -6.56 -0.32
N ALA A 77 -4.39 -5.88 -1.45
CA ALA A 77 -4.08 -4.47 -1.48
C ALA A 77 -5.19 -3.63 -0.86
N GLU A 78 -6.43 -3.96 -1.18
CA GLU A 78 -7.57 -3.24 -0.61
C GLU A 78 -7.62 -3.39 0.91
N ALA A 79 -7.46 -4.60 1.41
CA ALA A 79 -7.50 -4.85 2.85
C ALA A 79 -6.41 -4.06 3.56
N LEU A 80 -5.21 -4.06 3.00
CA LEU A 80 -4.08 -3.31 3.54
C LEU A 80 -4.36 -1.81 3.57
N LEU A 81 -4.81 -1.26 2.43
CA LEU A 81 -5.02 0.17 2.31
C LEU A 81 -6.17 0.65 3.20
N ARG A 82 -7.22 -0.16 3.33
CA ARG A 82 -8.33 0.20 4.21
C ARG A 82 -7.91 0.19 5.67
N ASP A 83 -7.10 -0.79 6.07
CA ASP A 83 -6.59 -0.86 7.42
C ASP A 83 -5.70 0.35 7.73
N LEU A 84 -4.82 0.70 6.82
CA LEU A 84 -3.94 1.84 7.02
C LEU A 84 -4.69 3.17 6.95
N ALA A 85 -5.75 3.25 6.15
CA ALA A 85 -6.59 4.44 6.10
C ALA A 85 -7.32 4.64 7.44
N ALA A 86 -7.78 3.54 8.05
CA ALA A 86 -8.41 3.60 9.37
C ALA A 86 -7.43 4.10 10.43
N LYS A 87 -6.15 3.81 10.25
CA LYS A 87 -5.09 4.27 11.14
C LYS A 87 -4.55 5.64 10.74
N ARG A 88 -5.11 6.25 9.71
CA ARG A 88 -4.73 7.56 9.19
C ARG A 88 -3.31 7.62 8.64
N MET A 89 -2.80 6.49 8.19
CA MET A 89 -1.47 6.41 7.60
C MET A 89 -1.49 6.45 6.08
N VAL A 90 -2.65 6.22 5.47
CA VAL A 90 -2.85 6.29 4.03
C VAL A 90 -4.12 7.09 3.75
N GLU A 91 -4.09 7.90 2.69
CA GLU A 91 -5.26 8.62 2.19
C GLU A 91 -5.73 7.97 0.90
N LEU A 92 -7.01 7.79 0.77
CA LEU A 92 -7.61 7.13 -0.39
C LEU A 92 -8.35 8.10 -1.30
#